data_c59994ce38f308bf649f0077a9f75ab1
#
_entry.id   c59994ce38f308bf649f0077a9f75ab1
#
_cell.length_a   1.000
_cell.length_b   1.000
_cell.length_c   1.000
_cell.angle_alpha   90.00
_cell.angle_beta   90.00
_cell.angle_gamma   90.00
#
_symmetry.space_group_name_H-M   'P 1'
#
loop_
_entity.id
_entity.type
_entity.pdbx_description
1 polymer ?
#
loop_
_entity_poly.entity_id
_entity_poly.type
_entity_poly.pdbx_seq_one_letter_code
_entity_poly.pdbx_strand_id
1 'polypeptide(L)'
;MSPDEYCQQKAAASGSSFYYSFLFLPPERRRAITALYAFCREVDDTVDECTDESIARIKLAWWRTEISGMYQGKQSHPVTQALQPHLTVYNLQEQHLLAIIDGMEMDLNQTRYLDYAAMSKYCWHVASVVGILSASIFGATSPETLKYAEKLGHAFQLTNIIRDVGEDARKGRIYLPINELQQFGVTAADLLNARHSEKFEQLMAFQCARAQAAYDEAFALLPKQDRRAQRPGLIMAAIYRTLLNEVQADGFHVLTQRISLTPIRKLWLAWKTYVRG
;
A
#
# COMPACT_ATOMS: atom_id res chain seq x y z
N MET A 1 7.88 -4.62 -26.92
CA MET A 1 7.32 -4.98 -25.61
C MET A 1 5.88 -4.52 -25.59
N SER A 2 4.92 -5.41 -25.33
CA SER A 2 3.51 -5.04 -25.20
C SER A 2 3.27 -4.28 -23.89
N PRO A 3 2.16 -3.53 -23.75
CA PRO A 3 1.78 -2.88 -22.49
C PRO A 3 1.70 -3.84 -21.31
N ASP A 4 1.14 -5.03 -21.51
CA ASP A 4 1.03 -6.06 -20.45
C ASP A 4 2.40 -6.59 -20.03
N GLU A 5 3.32 -6.83 -20.99
CA GLU A 5 4.71 -7.26 -20.69
C GLU A 5 5.45 -6.20 -19.88
N TYR A 6 5.26 -4.90 -20.20
CA TYR A 6 5.83 -3.81 -19.43
C TYR A 6 5.35 -3.82 -17.97
N CYS A 7 4.03 -3.92 -17.77
CA CYS A 7 3.44 -3.97 -16.43
C CYS A 7 3.92 -5.19 -15.65
N GLN A 8 4.05 -6.35 -16.30
CA GLN A 8 4.53 -7.56 -15.66
C GLN A 8 5.99 -7.45 -15.24
N GLN A 9 6.86 -6.87 -16.06
CA GLN A 9 8.26 -6.62 -15.71
C GLN A 9 8.38 -5.65 -14.54
N LYS A 10 7.62 -4.55 -14.55
CA LYS A 10 7.59 -3.57 -13.47
C LYS A 10 7.13 -4.22 -12.15
N ALA A 11 6.08 -5.02 -12.20
CA ALA A 11 5.56 -5.73 -11.03
C ALA A 11 6.55 -6.78 -10.49
N ALA A 12 7.19 -7.55 -11.36
CA ALA A 12 8.17 -8.57 -10.98
C ALA A 12 9.43 -7.97 -10.35
N ALA A 13 9.93 -6.85 -10.89
CA ALA A 13 11.13 -6.16 -10.41
C ALA A 13 10.95 -5.60 -8.98
N SER A 14 9.72 -5.31 -8.55
CA SER A 14 9.43 -4.70 -7.24
C SER A 14 9.73 -5.60 -6.03
N GLY A 15 9.80 -6.93 -6.20
CA GLY A 15 9.96 -7.90 -5.10
C GLY A 15 8.80 -7.89 -4.08
N SER A 16 7.68 -7.25 -4.40
CA SER A 16 6.57 -7.02 -3.50
C SER A 16 5.84 -8.30 -3.11
N SER A 17 5.32 -8.31 -1.88
CA SER A 17 4.44 -9.38 -1.39
C SER A 17 3.11 -9.48 -2.14
N PHE A 18 2.68 -8.41 -2.82
CA PHE A 18 1.48 -8.38 -3.66
C PHE A 18 1.52 -9.43 -4.77
N TYR A 19 2.69 -9.66 -5.38
CA TYR A 19 2.85 -10.65 -6.44
C TYR A 19 2.34 -12.04 -6.03
N TYR A 20 2.61 -12.46 -4.79
CA TYR A 20 2.17 -13.76 -4.28
C TYR A 20 0.64 -13.90 -4.18
N SER A 21 -0.07 -12.80 -3.96
CA SER A 21 -1.53 -12.79 -3.87
C SER A 21 -2.21 -12.89 -5.23
N PHE A 22 -1.53 -12.46 -6.31
CA PHE A 22 -2.09 -12.46 -7.67
C PHE A 22 -1.98 -13.80 -8.40
N LEU A 23 -1.14 -14.72 -7.90
CA LEU A 23 -0.86 -16.01 -8.55
C LEU A 23 -2.12 -16.86 -8.79
N PHE A 24 -3.12 -16.72 -7.92
CA PHE A 24 -4.33 -17.53 -7.94
C PHE A 24 -5.51 -16.84 -8.65
N LEU A 25 -5.29 -15.67 -9.25
CA LEU A 25 -6.33 -14.95 -9.99
C LEU A 25 -6.51 -15.51 -11.42
N PRO A 26 -7.74 -15.47 -11.95
CA PRO A 26 -7.97 -15.68 -13.37
C PRO A 26 -7.14 -14.72 -14.23
N PRO A 27 -6.71 -15.13 -15.46
CA PRO A 27 -5.79 -14.35 -16.29
C PRO A 27 -6.22 -12.88 -16.49
N GLU A 28 -7.52 -12.63 -16.77
CA GLU A 28 -8.05 -11.28 -16.99
C GLU A 28 -7.87 -10.38 -15.74
N ARG A 29 -8.30 -10.87 -14.57
CA ARG A 29 -8.14 -10.11 -13.32
C ARG A 29 -6.69 -9.94 -12.95
N ARG A 30 -5.84 -10.93 -13.26
CA ARG A 30 -4.41 -10.83 -13.03
C ARG A 30 -3.77 -9.75 -13.89
N ARG A 31 -4.16 -9.63 -15.19
CA ARG A 31 -3.69 -8.52 -16.03
C ARG A 31 -4.11 -7.17 -15.48
N ALA A 32 -5.39 -7.01 -15.13
CA ALA A 32 -5.92 -5.77 -14.57
C ALA A 32 -5.19 -5.33 -13.29
N ILE A 33 -5.02 -6.24 -12.33
CA ILE A 33 -4.34 -5.91 -11.07
C ILE A 33 -2.85 -5.67 -11.26
N THR A 34 -2.20 -6.34 -12.21
CA THR A 34 -0.80 -6.11 -12.55
C THR A 34 -0.61 -4.72 -13.17
N ALA A 35 -1.52 -4.28 -14.04
CA ALA A 35 -1.52 -2.94 -14.62
C ALA A 35 -1.76 -1.85 -13.54
N LEU A 36 -2.72 -2.06 -12.63
CA LEU A 36 -2.94 -1.16 -11.49
C LEU A 36 -1.71 -1.09 -10.58
N TYR A 37 -1.10 -2.23 -10.27
CA TYR A 37 0.11 -2.26 -9.46
C TYR A 37 1.29 -1.55 -10.14
N ALA A 38 1.46 -1.75 -11.47
CA ALA A 38 2.47 -1.05 -12.24
C ALA A 38 2.26 0.47 -12.22
N PHE A 39 1.00 0.93 -12.31
CA PHE A 39 0.65 2.34 -12.15
C PHE A 39 1.09 2.89 -10.78
N CYS A 40 0.73 2.20 -9.70
CA CYS A 40 1.13 2.62 -8.36
C CYS A 40 2.66 2.74 -8.25
N ARG A 41 3.41 1.77 -8.80
CA ARG A 41 4.89 1.80 -8.78
C ARG A 41 5.49 2.93 -9.63
N GLU A 42 4.93 3.21 -10.80
CA GLU A 42 5.40 4.32 -11.65
C GLU A 42 5.25 5.67 -10.96
N VAL A 43 4.10 5.88 -10.29
CA VAL A 43 3.83 7.14 -9.60
C VAL A 43 4.68 7.27 -8.32
N ASP A 44 4.86 6.17 -7.59
CA ASP A 44 5.70 6.07 -6.40
C ASP A 44 7.19 6.35 -6.74
N ASP A 45 7.73 5.67 -7.77
CA ASP A 45 9.11 5.85 -8.23
C ASP A 45 9.36 7.29 -8.74
N THR A 46 8.31 7.99 -9.21
CA THR A 46 8.38 9.40 -9.61
C THR A 46 8.82 10.30 -8.44
N VAL A 47 8.44 9.97 -7.21
CA VAL A 47 8.76 10.75 -6.01
C VAL A 47 10.00 10.18 -5.31
N ASP A 48 10.14 8.86 -5.25
CA ASP A 48 11.21 8.20 -4.49
C ASP A 48 12.58 8.21 -5.20
N GLU A 49 12.59 8.16 -6.54
CA GLU A 49 13.82 8.12 -7.32
C GLU A 49 14.25 9.50 -7.87
N CYS A 50 13.37 10.51 -7.79
CA CYS A 50 13.69 11.84 -8.31
C CYS A 50 14.35 12.69 -7.23
N THR A 51 15.59 13.11 -7.47
CA THR A 51 16.34 13.98 -6.56
C THR A 51 15.92 15.45 -6.62
N ASP A 52 15.28 15.87 -7.73
CA ASP A 52 14.77 17.23 -7.94
C ASP A 52 13.25 17.24 -7.77
N GLU A 53 12.78 17.89 -6.71
CA GLU A 53 11.36 18.02 -6.39
C GLU A 53 10.56 18.70 -7.51
N SER A 54 11.14 19.67 -8.21
CA SER A 54 10.48 20.37 -9.32
C SER A 54 10.20 19.41 -10.47
N ILE A 55 11.14 18.52 -10.78
CA ILE A 55 10.99 17.48 -11.80
C ILE A 55 9.93 16.46 -11.36
N ALA A 56 9.94 16.05 -10.08
CA ALA A 56 8.92 15.15 -9.55
C ALA A 56 7.51 15.74 -9.70
N ARG A 57 7.32 17.03 -9.39
CA ARG A 57 6.03 17.72 -9.58
C ARG A 57 5.60 17.78 -11.04
N ILE A 58 6.51 18.04 -11.98
CA ILE A 58 6.22 18.04 -13.42
C ILE A 58 5.76 16.64 -13.87
N LYS A 59 6.43 15.59 -13.41
CA LYS A 59 6.06 14.21 -13.72
C LYS A 59 4.70 13.83 -13.12
N LEU A 60 4.39 14.23 -11.88
CA LEU A 60 3.08 14.02 -11.28
C LEU A 60 1.97 14.76 -12.04
N ALA A 61 2.21 16.00 -12.48
CA ALA A 61 1.27 16.75 -13.32
C ALA A 61 1.04 16.05 -14.67
N TRP A 62 2.11 15.51 -15.27
CA TRP A 62 2.00 14.70 -16.48
C TRP A 62 1.16 13.44 -16.23
N TRP A 63 1.38 12.71 -15.13
CA TRP A 63 0.56 11.55 -14.76
C TRP A 63 -0.92 11.89 -14.59
N ARG A 64 -1.26 13.05 -14.02
CA ARG A 64 -2.67 13.52 -13.96
C ARG A 64 -3.27 13.66 -15.35
N THR A 65 -2.54 14.29 -16.28
CA THR A 65 -2.96 14.45 -17.68
C THR A 65 -3.12 13.10 -18.38
N GLU A 66 -2.19 12.18 -18.15
CA GLU A 66 -2.20 10.84 -18.72
C GLU A 66 -3.39 10.01 -18.22
N ILE A 67 -3.71 10.07 -16.92
CA ILE A 67 -4.90 9.42 -16.34
C ILE A 67 -6.18 10.01 -16.94
N SER A 68 -6.35 11.35 -16.96
CA SER A 68 -7.54 11.95 -17.54
C SER A 68 -7.67 11.67 -19.05
N GLY A 69 -6.54 11.63 -19.77
CA GLY A 69 -6.48 11.22 -21.18
C GLY A 69 -6.92 9.78 -21.38
N MET A 70 -6.56 8.86 -20.48
CA MET A 70 -6.94 7.45 -20.54
C MET A 70 -8.48 7.26 -20.53
N TYR A 71 -9.21 8.05 -19.75
CA TYR A 71 -10.69 8.02 -19.73
C TYR A 71 -11.31 8.60 -21.01
N GLN A 72 -10.52 9.33 -21.81
CA GLN A 72 -10.92 9.87 -23.12
C GLN A 72 -10.38 9.04 -24.30
N GLY A 73 -9.69 7.92 -24.02
CA GLY A 73 -9.05 7.09 -25.05
C GLY A 73 -7.77 7.70 -25.67
N LYS A 74 -7.09 8.60 -24.93
CA LYS A 74 -5.90 9.35 -25.38
C LYS A 74 -4.64 8.99 -24.59
N GLN A 75 -4.58 7.78 -24.06
CA GLN A 75 -3.43 7.30 -23.27
C GLN A 75 -2.20 7.05 -24.16
N SER A 76 -1.02 7.34 -23.63
CA SER A 76 0.26 7.17 -24.34
C SER A 76 1.22 6.20 -23.64
N HIS A 77 1.18 6.13 -22.31
CA HIS A 77 2.09 5.29 -21.52
C HIS A 77 1.67 3.81 -21.54
N PRO A 78 2.61 2.85 -21.60
CA PRO A 78 2.28 1.42 -21.59
C PRO A 78 1.37 0.99 -20.42
N VAL A 79 1.56 1.56 -19.24
CA VAL A 79 0.75 1.24 -18.05
C VAL A 79 -0.71 1.68 -18.23
N THR A 80 -0.96 2.87 -18.74
CA THR A 80 -2.32 3.37 -19.01
C THR A 80 -2.96 2.66 -20.19
N GLN A 81 -2.17 2.26 -21.21
CA GLN A 81 -2.63 1.40 -22.29
C GLN A 81 -3.06 0.02 -21.79
N ALA A 82 -2.32 -0.57 -20.83
CA ALA A 82 -2.68 -1.84 -20.22
C ALA A 82 -3.90 -1.72 -19.28
N LEU A 83 -4.05 -0.59 -18.60
CA LEU A 83 -5.14 -0.37 -17.63
C LEU A 83 -6.47 0.00 -18.28
N GLN A 84 -6.43 0.73 -19.40
CA GLN A 84 -7.60 1.29 -20.09
C GLN A 84 -8.70 0.26 -20.39
N PRO A 85 -8.44 -0.95 -20.92
CA PRO A 85 -9.49 -1.94 -21.20
C PRO A 85 -10.26 -2.40 -19.97
N HIS A 86 -9.69 -2.20 -18.79
CA HIS A 86 -10.22 -2.67 -17.51
C HIS A 86 -11.07 -1.63 -16.78
N LEU A 87 -11.05 -0.35 -17.20
CA LEU A 87 -11.75 0.75 -16.51
C LEU A 87 -13.25 0.48 -16.37
N THR A 88 -13.92 0.22 -17.49
CA THR A 88 -15.38 -0.03 -17.48
C THR A 88 -15.72 -1.40 -16.89
N VAL A 89 -14.93 -2.43 -17.22
CA VAL A 89 -15.17 -3.81 -16.78
C VAL A 89 -15.18 -3.93 -15.26
N TYR A 90 -14.27 -3.22 -14.57
CA TYR A 90 -14.13 -3.26 -13.12
C TYR A 90 -14.57 -1.97 -12.43
N ASN A 91 -15.25 -1.06 -13.15
CA ASN A 91 -15.72 0.21 -12.62
C ASN A 91 -14.62 1.00 -11.89
N LEU A 92 -13.42 1.09 -12.48
CA LEU A 92 -12.31 1.85 -11.92
C LEU A 92 -12.57 3.34 -12.13
N GLN A 93 -12.70 4.08 -11.04
CA GLN A 93 -13.05 5.51 -11.10
C GLN A 93 -11.80 6.37 -11.26
N GLU A 94 -11.85 7.37 -12.16
CA GLU A 94 -10.75 8.32 -12.40
C GLU A 94 -10.27 8.99 -11.11
N GLN A 95 -11.23 9.43 -10.28
CA GLN A 95 -10.94 10.09 -9.00
C GLN A 95 -10.06 9.23 -8.07
N HIS A 96 -10.19 7.90 -8.11
CA HIS A 96 -9.38 7.02 -7.29
C HIS A 96 -7.93 6.93 -7.80
N LEU A 97 -7.72 6.91 -9.11
CA LEU A 97 -6.37 6.93 -9.69
C LEU A 97 -5.70 8.29 -9.45
N LEU A 98 -6.44 9.39 -9.58
CA LEU A 98 -5.96 10.73 -9.25
C LEU A 98 -5.61 10.87 -7.76
N ALA A 99 -6.39 10.27 -6.87
CA ALA A 99 -6.12 10.28 -5.43
C ALA A 99 -4.77 9.59 -5.09
N ILE A 100 -4.36 8.56 -5.82
CA ILE A 100 -3.03 7.94 -5.65
C ILE A 100 -1.93 8.96 -5.97
N ILE A 101 -2.09 9.73 -7.05
CA ILE A 101 -1.14 10.79 -7.42
C ILE A 101 -1.12 11.89 -6.35
N ASP A 102 -2.30 12.25 -5.79
CA ASP A 102 -2.38 13.20 -4.67
C ASP A 102 -1.60 12.72 -3.45
N GLY A 103 -1.65 11.41 -3.16
CA GLY A 103 -0.87 10.79 -2.09
C GLY A 103 0.63 10.93 -2.30
N MET A 104 1.12 10.75 -3.53
CA MET A 104 2.54 10.94 -3.84
C MET A 104 2.94 12.41 -3.77
N GLU A 105 2.05 13.33 -4.14
CA GLU A 105 2.31 14.76 -3.97
C GLU A 105 2.37 15.17 -2.48
N MET A 106 1.64 14.47 -1.59
CA MET A 106 1.75 14.68 -0.14
C MET A 106 3.17 14.38 0.36
N ASP A 107 3.86 13.37 -0.17
CA ASP A 107 5.25 13.04 0.21
C ASP A 107 6.27 14.09 -0.26
N LEU A 108 5.94 14.92 -1.25
CA LEU A 108 6.73 16.10 -1.64
C LEU A 108 6.41 17.31 -0.74
N ASN A 109 5.17 17.42 -0.24
CA ASN A 109 4.71 18.59 0.49
C ASN A 109 5.00 18.54 1.99
N GLN A 110 5.06 17.32 2.58
CA GLN A 110 5.22 17.18 4.02
C GLN A 110 5.95 15.89 4.38
N THR A 111 6.85 16.01 5.33
CA THR A 111 7.65 14.90 5.87
C THR A 111 7.25 14.52 7.30
N ARG A 112 6.21 15.19 7.86
CA ARG A 112 5.74 15.04 9.23
C ARG A 112 4.22 15.16 9.30
N TYR A 113 3.61 14.44 10.24
CA TYR A 113 2.17 14.43 10.49
C TYR A 113 1.88 14.85 11.93
N LEU A 114 1.00 15.82 12.13
CA LEU A 114 0.70 16.37 13.45
C LEU A 114 0.03 15.34 14.37
N ASP A 115 -0.93 14.60 13.80
CA ASP A 115 -1.76 13.65 14.51
C ASP A 115 -2.14 12.47 13.62
N TYR A 116 -2.85 11.51 14.23
CA TYR A 116 -3.32 10.33 13.52
C TYR A 116 -4.29 10.65 12.38
N ALA A 117 -5.12 11.68 12.50
CA ALA A 117 -6.07 12.05 11.44
C ALA A 117 -5.33 12.50 10.18
N ALA A 118 -4.27 13.31 10.33
CA ALA A 118 -3.41 13.73 9.22
C ALA A 118 -2.69 12.54 8.56
N MET A 119 -2.12 11.62 9.36
CA MET A 119 -1.49 10.40 8.85
C MET A 119 -2.51 9.48 8.18
N SER A 120 -3.70 9.33 8.75
CA SER A 120 -4.78 8.50 8.19
C SER A 120 -5.25 9.03 6.83
N LYS A 121 -5.29 10.35 6.65
CA LYS A 121 -5.59 10.96 5.35
C LYS A 121 -4.55 10.56 4.30
N TYR A 122 -3.26 10.59 4.63
CA TYR A 122 -2.20 10.09 3.77
C TYR A 122 -2.40 8.61 3.43
N CYS A 123 -2.59 7.76 4.44
CA CYS A 123 -2.84 6.33 4.25
C CYS A 123 -4.02 6.05 3.31
N TRP A 124 -5.07 6.90 3.37
CA TRP A 124 -6.21 6.77 2.48
C TRP A 124 -5.80 6.95 1.01
N HIS A 125 -5.01 7.97 0.70
CA HIS A 125 -4.58 8.26 -0.67
C HIS A 125 -3.63 7.18 -1.23
N VAL A 126 -2.66 6.71 -0.43
CA VAL A 126 -1.62 5.80 -0.94
C VAL A 126 -1.97 4.32 -0.83
N ALA A 127 -2.99 3.94 -0.04
CA ALA A 127 -3.28 2.53 0.21
C ALA A 127 -4.77 2.18 0.25
N SER A 128 -5.63 2.95 0.94
CA SER A 128 -7.06 2.64 1.02
C SER A 128 -7.71 2.67 -0.35
N VAL A 129 -7.41 3.68 -1.16
CA VAL A 129 -7.91 3.81 -2.53
C VAL A 129 -7.41 2.65 -3.42
N VAL A 130 -6.15 2.24 -3.26
CA VAL A 130 -5.60 1.06 -3.95
C VAL A 130 -6.36 -0.20 -3.54
N GLY A 131 -6.72 -0.32 -2.28
CA GLY A 131 -7.58 -1.40 -1.77
C GLY A 131 -8.94 -1.43 -2.47
N ILE A 132 -9.64 -0.29 -2.58
CA ILE A 132 -10.93 -0.15 -3.26
C ILE A 132 -10.84 -0.60 -4.72
N LEU A 133 -9.85 -0.07 -5.47
CA LEU A 133 -9.62 -0.44 -6.88
C LEU A 133 -9.31 -1.93 -7.02
N SER A 134 -8.48 -2.49 -6.13
CA SER A 134 -8.13 -3.91 -6.13
C SER A 134 -9.35 -4.79 -5.86
N ALA A 135 -10.18 -4.44 -4.88
CA ALA A 135 -11.39 -5.20 -4.56
C ALA A 135 -12.39 -5.22 -5.73
N SER A 136 -12.53 -4.11 -6.46
CA SER A 136 -13.33 -4.03 -7.68
C SER A 136 -12.82 -5.01 -8.75
N ILE A 137 -11.51 -5.06 -8.97
CA ILE A 137 -10.88 -6.02 -9.91
C ILE A 137 -11.07 -7.47 -9.42
N PHE A 138 -10.99 -7.72 -8.12
CA PHE A 138 -11.20 -9.06 -7.56
C PHE A 138 -12.67 -9.50 -7.64
N GLY A 139 -13.60 -8.58 -7.87
CA GLY A 139 -15.01 -8.86 -8.05
C GLY A 139 -15.85 -8.62 -6.80
N ALA A 140 -15.67 -7.47 -6.17
CA ALA A 140 -16.57 -6.97 -5.15
C ALA A 140 -17.99 -6.82 -5.72
N THR A 141 -18.99 -7.34 -4.98
CA THR A 141 -20.40 -7.29 -5.39
C THR A 141 -21.24 -6.36 -4.50
N SER A 142 -20.68 -5.90 -3.39
CA SER A 142 -21.39 -5.03 -2.45
C SER A 142 -20.56 -3.83 -1.99
N PRO A 143 -21.23 -2.73 -1.58
CA PRO A 143 -20.54 -1.57 -0.99
C PRO A 143 -19.74 -1.91 0.29
N GLU A 144 -20.19 -2.90 1.07
CA GLU A 144 -19.50 -3.37 2.28
C GLU A 144 -18.14 -3.95 1.95
N THR A 145 -18.02 -4.64 0.80
CA THR A 145 -16.74 -5.17 0.31
C THR A 145 -15.77 -4.06 -0.05
N LEU A 146 -16.25 -2.94 -0.59
CA LEU A 146 -15.41 -1.77 -0.84
C LEU A 146 -14.95 -1.11 0.47
N LYS A 147 -15.83 -1.02 1.49
CA LYS A 147 -15.46 -0.55 2.83
C LYS A 147 -14.43 -1.48 3.51
N TYR A 148 -14.63 -2.80 3.38
CA TYR A 148 -13.63 -3.77 3.80
C TYR A 148 -12.26 -3.48 3.16
N ALA A 149 -12.24 -3.31 1.85
CA ALA A 149 -11.01 -3.10 1.10
C ALA A 149 -10.32 -1.78 1.43
N GLU A 150 -11.08 -0.71 1.65
CA GLU A 150 -10.61 0.58 2.15
C GLU A 150 -9.90 0.43 3.50
N LYS A 151 -10.56 -0.22 4.47
CA LYS A 151 -10.00 -0.48 5.80
C LYS A 151 -8.78 -1.40 5.75
N LEU A 152 -8.81 -2.41 4.89
CA LEU A 152 -7.69 -3.33 4.72
C LEU A 152 -6.48 -2.63 4.11
N GLY A 153 -6.67 -1.78 3.11
CA GLY A 153 -5.61 -0.93 2.55
C GLY A 153 -4.97 -0.04 3.62
N HIS A 154 -5.81 0.58 4.46
CA HIS A 154 -5.33 1.36 5.61
C HIS A 154 -4.45 0.52 6.56
N ALA A 155 -4.90 -0.68 6.93
CA ALA A 155 -4.15 -1.59 7.79
C ALA A 155 -2.80 -2.01 7.18
N PHE A 156 -2.74 -2.21 5.86
CA PHE A 156 -1.49 -2.48 5.15
C PHE A 156 -0.52 -1.30 5.26
N GLN A 157 -1.00 -0.08 5.08
CA GLN A 157 -0.14 1.10 5.17
C GLN A 157 0.36 1.35 6.59
N LEU A 158 -0.47 1.14 7.61
CA LEU A 158 -0.02 1.18 9.00
C LEU A 158 1.12 0.17 9.23
N THR A 159 1.00 -1.04 8.68
CA THR A 159 2.05 -2.06 8.78
C THR A 159 3.33 -1.65 8.04
N ASN A 160 3.22 -1.03 6.86
CA ASN A 160 4.37 -0.47 6.15
C ASN A 160 5.08 0.60 6.99
N ILE A 161 4.34 1.58 7.51
CA ILE A 161 4.87 2.66 8.37
C ILE A 161 5.61 2.07 9.58
N ILE A 162 5.04 1.05 10.24
CA ILE A 162 5.65 0.38 11.39
C ILE A 162 6.95 -0.33 10.99
N ARG A 163 6.95 -1.05 9.89
CA ARG A 163 8.10 -1.81 9.39
C ARG A 163 9.25 -0.91 8.94
N ASP A 164 8.90 0.21 8.30
CA ASP A 164 9.87 1.02 7.55
C ASP A 164 10.31 2.30 8.30
N VAL A 165 9.95 2.45 9.61
CA VAL A 165 10.28 3.64 10.43
C VAL A 165 11.74 4.09 10.29
N GLY A 166 12.69 3.16 10.34
CA GLY A 166 14.13 3.48 10.22
C GLY A 166 14.54 3.82 8.79
N GLU A 167 13.95 3.17 7.79
CA GLU A 167 14.21 3.47 6.38
C GLU A 167 13.67 4.85 6.01
N ASP A 168 12.44 5.17 6.43
CA ASP A 168 11.80 6.45 6.21
C ASP A 168 12.54 7.58 6.93
N ALA A 169 12.99 7.34 8.17
CA ALA A 169 13.79 8.31 8.92
C ALA A 169 15.10 8.66 8.21
N ARG A 170 15.80 7.68 7.61
CA ARG A 170 17.01 7.93 6.80
C ARG A 170 16.75 8.79 5.57
N LYS A 171 15.53 8.72 5.01
CA LYS A 171 15.06 9.60 3.92
C LYS A 171 14.51 10.93 4.44
N GLY A 172 14.61 11.21 5.74
CA GLY A 172 14.10 12.42 6.37
C GLY A 172 12.58 12.42 6.60
N ARG A 173 11.87 11.33 6.38
CA ARG A 173 10.42 11.20 6.54
C ARG A 173 10.07 10.53 7.88
N ILE A 174 9.11 11.06 8.63
CA ILE A 174 8.57 10.44 9.83
C ILE A 174 7.04 10.46 9.71
N TYR A 175 6.44 9.30 9.45
CA TYR A 175 4.99 9.14 9.32
C TYR A 175 4.29 9.01 10.68
N LEU A 176 5.00 8.58 11.74
CA LEU A 176 4.44 8.49 13.08
C LEU A 176 3.98 9.87 13.57
N PRO A 177 2.74 9.99 14.10
CA PRO A 177 2.18 11.29 14.51
C PRO A 177 3.01 11.99 15.59
N ILE A 178 3.23 13.30 15.43
CA ILE A 178 4.04 14.12 16.35
C ILE A 178 3.46 14.08 17.77
N ASN A 179 2.14 14.20 17.92
CA ASN A 179 1.48 14.14 19.22
C ASN A 179 1.67 12.78 19.92
N GLU A 180 1.77 11.69 19.15
CA GLU A 180 2.01 10.35 19.70
C GLU A 180 3.48 10.16 20.05
N LEU A 181 4.42 10.67 19.25
CA LEU A 181 5.83 10.74 19.63
C LEU A 181 5.98 11.45 20.98
N GLN A 182 5.34 12.60 21.15
CA GLN A 182 5.35 13.38 22.40
C GLN A 182 4.72 12.59 23.57
N GLN A 183 3.58 11.94 23.33
CA GLN A 183 2.88 11.13 24.34
C GLN A 183 3.77 10.04 24.93
N PHE A 184 4.58 9.39 24.11
CA PHE A 184 5.49 8.32 24.53
C PHE A 184 6.89 8.84 24.90
N GLY A 185 7.14 10.15 24.79
CA GLY A 185 8.44 10.76 25.09
C GLY A 185 9.55 10.32 24.15
N VAL A 186 9.20 10.04 22.87
CA VAL A 186 10.12 9.78 21.77
C VAL A 186 10.27 11.05 20.94
N THR A 187 11.49 11.39 20.54
CA THR A 187 11.74 12.58 19.71
C THR A 187 12.00 12.19 18.26
N ALA A 188 11.78 13.14 17.33
CA ALA A 188 12.20 12.97 15.95
C ALA A 188 13.72 12.68 15.84
N ALA A 189 14.54 13.30 16.70
CA ALA A 189 15.98 13.05 16.77
C ALA A 189 16.31 11.60 17.16
N ASP A 190 15.50 10.96 18.00
CA ASP A 190 15.71 9.55 18.36
C ASP A 190 15.51 8.65 17.14
N LEU A 191 14.47 8.91 16.33
CA LEU A 191 14.22 8.15 15.09
C LEU A 191 15.32 8.39 14.05
N LEU A 192 15.68 9.66 13.80
CA LEU A 192 16.71 10.04 12.83
C LEU A 192 18.11 9.50 13.20
N ASN A 193 18.40 9.33 14.49
CA ASN A 193 19.65 8.78 14.98
C ASN A 193 19.56 7.29 15.35
N ALA A 194 18.48 6.62 14.96
CA ALA A 194 18.22 5.20 15.21
C ALA A 194 18.38 4.80 16.70
N ARG A 195 17.94 5.65 17.63
CA ARG A 195 18.04 5.40 19.08
C ARG A 195 16.89 4.51 19.54
N HIS A 196 17.19 3.24 19.71
CA HIS A 196 16.26 2.28 20.29
C HIS A 196 16.15 2.50 21.81
N SER A 197 14.93 2.45 22.36
CA SER A 197 14.67 2.65 23.79
C SER A 197 13.33 2.00 24.18
N GLU A 198 13.12 1.75 25.47
CA GLU A 198 11.86 1.23 26.01
C GLU A 198 10.66 2.13 25.63
N LYS A 199 10.85 3.45 25.61
CA LYS A 199 9.82 4.42 25.15
C LYS A 199 9.45 4.20 23.69
N PHE A 200 10.44 3.93 22.84
CA PHE A 200 10.20 3.61 21.43
C PHE A 200 9.47 2.28 21.30
N GLU A 201 9.82 1.26 22.05
CA GLU A 201 9.10 -0.03 22.06
C GLU A 201 7.63 0.13 22.46
N GLN A 202 7.35 0.93 23.51
CA GLN A 202 5.99 1.23 23.95
C GLN A 202 5.18 1.96 22.85
N LEU A 203 5.77 2.95 22.17
CA LEU A 203 5.16 3.60 21.02
C LEU A 203 4.87 2.61 19.90
N MET A 204 5.82 1.75 19.55
CA MET A 204 5.66 0.79 18.46
C MET A 204 4.63 -0.30 18.81
N ALA A 205 4.57 -0.74 20.06
CA ALA A 205 3.52 -1.64 20.54
C ALA A 205 2.12 -1.01 20.41
N PHE A 206 1.98 0.28 20.73
CA PHE A 206 0.75 1.03 20.53
C PHE A 206 0.37 1.12 19.03
N GLN A 207 1.33 1.39 18.14
CA GLN A 207 1.08 1.41 16.69
C GLN A 207 0.69 0.02 16.16
N CYS A 208 1.34 -1.05 16.63
CA CYS A 208 0.99 -2.42 16.27
C CYS A 208 -0.41 -2.80 16.71
N ALA A 209 -0.83 -2.43 17.93
CA ALA A 209 -2.18 -2.68 18.40
C ALA A 209 -3.22 -1.98 17.53
N ARG A 210 -2.96 -0.74 17.10
CA ARG A 210 -3.80 -0.01 16.15
C ARG A 210 -3.90 -0.72 14.81
N ALA A 211 -2.77 -1.16 14.25
CA ALA A 211 -2.76 -1.88 12.98
C ALA A 211 -3.54 -3.21 13.07
N GLN A 212 -3.39 -3.97 14.17
CA GLN A 212 -4.17 -5.19 14.40
C GLN A 212 -5.66 -4.90 14.49
N ALA A 213 -6.07 -3.86 15.23
CA ALA A 213 -7.47 -3.45 15.30
C ALA A 213 -8.04 -3.07 13.91
N ALA A 214 -7.27 -2.36 13.08
CA ALA A 214 -7.67 -2.02 11.72
C ALA A 214 -7.90 -3.26 10.85
N TYR A 215 -7.07 -4.33 10.98
CA TYR A 215 -7.34 -5.62 10.31
C TYR A 215 -8.64 -6.26 10.80
N ASP A 216 -8.88 -6.27 12.10
CA ASP A 216 -10.07 -6.90 12.68
C ASP A 216 -11.34 -6.14 12.26
N GLU A 217 -11.31 -4.80 12.25
CA GLU A 217 -12.39 -3.96 11.69
C GLU A 217 -12.64 -4.27 10.21
N ALA A 218 -11.57 -4.39 9.40
CA ALA A 218 -11.71 -4.72 7.99
C ALA A 218 -12.41 -6.08 7.83
N PHE A 219 -11.95 -7.12 8.52
CA PHE A 219 -12.52 -8.46 8.39
C PHE A 219 -13.98 -8.55 8.84
N ALA A 220 -14.39 -7.74 9.82
CA ALA A 220 -15.78 -7.67 10.24
C ALA A 220 -16.73 -7.13 9.15
N LEU A 221 -16.20 -6.35 8.20
CA LEU A 221 -16.95 -5.76 7.10
C LEU A 221 -17.06 -6.69 5.87
N LEU A 222 -16.25 -7.75 5.77
CA LEU A 222 -16.21 -8.59 4.57
C LEU A 222 -17.42 -9.53 4.49
N PRO A 223 -18.34 -9.31 3.52
CA PRO A 223 -19.50 -10.17 3.35
C PRO A 223 -19.09 -11.60 2.94
N LYS A 224 -19.84 -12.59 3.44
CA LYS A 224 -19.57 -14.01 3.14
C LYS A 224 -19.57 -14.31 1.64
N GLN A 225 -20.48 -13.69 0.89
CA GLN A 225 -20.62 -13.89 -0.57
C GLN A 225 -19.38 -13.46 -1.35
N ASP A 226 -18.68 -12.41 -0.90
CA ASP A 226 -17.51 -11.87 -1.60
C ASP A 226 -16.19 -12.49 -1.11
N ARG A 227 -16.20 -13.22 0.02
CA ARG A 227 -15.00 -13.76 0.63
C ARG A 227 -14.11 -14.54 -0.34
N ARG A 228 -14.73 -15.36 -1.21
CA ARG A 228 -14.00 -16.13 -2.23
C ARG A 228 -13.34 -15.23 -3.27
N ALA A 229 -14.04 -14.20 -3.73
CA ALA A 229 -13.52 -13.24 -4.70
C ALA A 229 -12.37 -12.40 -4.09
N GLN A 230 -12.47 -12.06 -2.80
CA GLN A 230 -11.49 -11.26 -2.08
C GLN A 230 -10.31 -12.07 -1.50
N ARG A 231 -10.13 -13.34 -1.88
CA ARG A 231 -8.98 -14.16 -1.46
C ARG A 231 -7.61 -13.51 -1.64
N PRO A 232 -7.32 -12.75 -2.71
CA PRO A 232 -6.04 -12.06 -2.82
C PRO A 232 -5.81 -11.06 -1.68
N GLY A 233 -6.82 -10.29 -1.27
CA GLY A 233 -6.76 -9.41 -0.11
C GLY A 233 -6.54 -10.18 1.20
N LEU A 234 -7.21 -11.33 1.38
CA LEU A 234 -7.04 -12.20 2.55
C LEU A 234 -5.63 -12.81 2.61
N ILE A 235 -5.05 -13.20 1.47
CA ILE A 235 -3.67 -13.69 1.37
C ILE A 235 -2.69 -12.60 1.79
N MET A 236 -2.87 -11.39 1.27
CA MET A 236 -2.05 -10.24 1.65
C MET A 236 -2.14 -9.97 3.15
N ALA A 237 -3.36 -9.98 3.71
CA ALA A 237 -3.58 -9.77 5.13
C ALA A 237 -2.88 -10.84 5.99
N ALA A 238 -2.90 -12.11 5.58
CA ALA A 238 -2.19 -13.17 6.28
C ALA A 238 -0.67 -12.94 6.28
N ILE A 239 -0.11 -12.49 5.15
CA ILE A 239 1.32 -12.16 5.03
C ILE A 239 1.67 -10.96 5.92
N TYR A 240 0.91 -9.88 5.84
CA TYR A 240 1.19 -8.62 6.54
C TYR A 240 0.95 -8.71 8.05
N ARG A 241 -0.09 -9.40 8.50
CA ARG A 241 -0.29 -9.67 9.94
C ARG A 241 0.83 -10.55 10.51
N THR A 242 1.30 -11.53 9.74
CA THR A 242 2.46 -12.33 10.15
C THR A 242 3.70 -11.46 10.23
N LEU A 243 3.94 -10.57 9.26
CA LEU A 243 5.06 -9.63 9.30
C LEU A 243 4.98 -8.71 10.53
N LEU A 244 3.80 -8.17 10.83
CA LEU A 244 3.58 -7.32 12.00
C LEU A 244 3.91 -8.05 13.32
N ASN A 245 3.52 -9.34 13.42
CA ASN A 245 3.85 -10.18 14.57
C ASN A 245 5.38 -10.44 14.68
N GLU A 246 6.08 -10.61 13.54
CA GLU A 246 7.54 -10.75 13.54
C GLU A 246 8.24 -9.46 14.00
N VAL A 247 7.75 -8.30 13.56
CA VAL A 247 8.27 -6.99 14.02
C VAL A 247 8.11 -6.85 15.52
N GLN A 248 6.98 -7.27 16.07
CA GLN A 248 6.73 -7.24 17.51
C GLN A 248 7.60 -8.26 18.27
N ALA A 249 7.73 -9.46 17.74
CA ALA A 249 8.53 -10.53 18.35
C ALA A 249 10.04 -10.22 18.35
N ASP A 250 10.51 -9.45 17.35
CA ASP A 250 11.89 -8.95 17.26
C ASP A 250 12.20 -7.79 18.20
N GLY A 251 11.22 -7.30 18.98
CA GLY A 251 11.40 -6.15 19.86
C GLY A 251 11.51 -4.82 19.11
N PHE A 252 10.90 -4.71 17.94
CA PHE A 252 10.84 -3.48 17.15
C PHE A 252 12.19 -2.89 16.73
N HIS A 253 13.20 -3.72 16.38
CA HIS A 253 14.50 -3.24 15.90
C HIS A 253 14.45 -2.60 14.49
N VAL A 254 13.29 -2.10 14.09
CA VAL A 254 13.01 -1.51 12.76
C VAL A 254 13.77 -0.22 12.47
N LEU A 255 14.41 0.40 13.46
CA LEU A 255 15.25 1.58 13.24
C LEU A 255 16.55 1.25 12.49
N THR A 256 17.10 0.05 12.70
CA THR A 256 18.41 -0.35 12.16
C THR A 256 18.32 -1.44 11.11
N GLN A 257 17.22 -2.19 11.09
CA GLN A 257 17.02 -3.31 10.14
C GLN A 257 15.61 -3.32 9.59
N ARG A 258 15.44 -3.89 8.40
CA ARG A 258 14.14 -4.11 7.80
C ARG A 258 13.72 -5.57 7.96
N ILE A 259 12.68 -5.81 8.75
CA ILE A 259 12.14 -7.15 8.96
C ILE A 259 11.30 -7.57 7.76
N SER A 260 11.54 -8.77 7.26
CA SER A 260 10.83 -9.32 6.10
C SER A 260 10.61 -10.83 6.24
N LEU A 261 9.51 -11.31 5.68
CA LEU A 261 9.26 -12.75 5.58
C LEU A 261 10.00 -13.34 4.37
N THR A 262 10.54 -14.55 4.54
CA THR A 262 11.17 -15.26 3.43
C THR A 262 10.18 -15.60 2.32
N PRO A 263 10.62 -15.70 1.04
CA PRO A 263 9.73 -16.07 -0.08
C PRO A 263 8.96 -17.38 0.17
N ILE A 264 9.61 -18.37 0.75
CA ILE A 264 8.99 -19.67 1.07
C ILE A 264 7.86 -19.49 2.08
N ARG A 265 8.07 -18.67 3.11
CA ARG A 265 7.03 -18.40 4.13
C ARG A 265 5.85 -17.64 3.54
N LYS A 266 6.11 -16.67 2.64
CA LYS A 266 5.04 -15.96 1.91
C LYS A 266 4.21 -16.90 1.04
N LEU A 267 4.86 -17.78 0.28
CA LEU A 267 4.19 -18.80 -0.55
C LEU A 267 3.34 -19.76 0.29
N TRP A 268 3.88 -20.23 1.41
CA TRP A 268 3.15 -21.11 2.31
C TRP A 268 1.90 -20.43 2.91
N LEU A 269 2.03 -19.16 3.36
CA LEU A 269 0.90 -18.37 3.87
C LEU A 269 -0.15 -18.16 2.77
N ALA A 270 0.29 -17.86 1.55
CA ALA A 270 -0.61 -17.68 0.41
C ALA A 270 -1.39 -18.96 0.10
N TRP A 271 -0.70 -20.09 0.00
CA TRP A 271 -1.33 -21.39 -0.23
C TRP A 271 -2.28 -21.79 0.91
N LYS A 272 -1.84 -21.67 2.16
CA LYS A 272 -2.66 -21.98 3.35
C LYS A 272 -3.95 -21.16 3.36
N THR A 273 -3.86 -19.87 3.09
CA THR A 273 -5.03 -18.97 3.05
C THR A 273 -5.94 -19.31 1.87
N TYR A 274 -5.37 -19.61 0.71
CA TYR A 274 -6.14 -20.01 -0.48
C TYR A 274 -6.96 -21.27 -0.25
N VAL A 275 -6.42 -22.28 0.44
CA VAL A 275 -7.10 -23.55 0.71
C VAL A 275 -8.18 -23.40 1.80
N ARG A 276 -7.94 -22.55 2.81
CA ARG A 276 -8.87 -22.39 3.95
C ARG A 276 -9.96 -21.34 3.75
N GLY A 277 -9.77 -20.39 2.83
CA GLY A 277 -10.70 -19.28 2.55
C GLY A 277 -11.58 -19.57 1.35
#